data_297bd4e3b704183f26301a61d572ec6b
#
_entry.id   297bd4e3b704183f26301a61d572ec6b
#
_cell.length_a   1.000
_cell.length_b   1.000
_cell.length_c   1.000
_cell.angle_alpha   90.00
_cell.angle_beta   90.00
_cell.angle_gamma   90.00
#
_symmetry.space_group_name_H-M   'P 1'
#
loop_
_entity.id
_entity.type
_entity.pdbx_description
1 polymer ?
#
loop_
_entity_poly.entity_id
_entity_poly.type
_entity_poly.pdbx_seq_one_letter_code
_entity_poly.pdbx_strand_id
1 'polypeptide(L)'
;MGKIKRVHKKEINKSLEQARSIISDLHQHFNVGKQYKFTERLVGSAKWNIVLKDNDGFYDLDYQLLLTKNSKKIKNYDKKVEKKTEASMIKDDFFNYMNDKYSDRVKYEVQNSTTAITFINKKAKFSIDFVLIKSLPDNNQIIRRDNSKEDPTINRYVWNELANNNEAYQKFIRLTPKQKEDVIENHILPRKIKEKEKDKNDPTLISSSRIFKEEVNNYGA
;
A
#
# COMPACT_ATOMS: atom_id res chain seq x y z
N MET A 1 28.00 1.98 -4.72
CA MET A 1 26.52 2.19 -4.81
C MET A 1 25.92 1.13 -5.71
N GLY A 2 24.88 0.43 -5.25
CA GLY A 2 24.15 -0.55 -6.07
C GLY A 2 23.40 0.17 -7.20
N LYS A 3 23.41 -0.42 -8.40
CA LYS A 3 22.63 0.15 -9.53
C LYS A 3 21.14 -0.17 -9.33
N ILE A 4 20.29 0.84 -9.42
CA ILE A 4 18.82 0.66 -9.43
C ILE A 4 18.43 -0.30 -10.56
N LYS A 5 17.67 -1.34 -10.23
CA LYS A 5 17.28 -2.39 -11.19
C LYS A 5 15.80 -2.72 -11.07
N ARG A 6 15.18 -3.05 -12.19
CA ARG A 6 13.83 -3.65 -12.20
C ARG A 6 13.85 -5.01 -11.51
N VAL A 7 12.85 -5.26 -10.68
CA VAL A 7 12.68 -6.57 -10.02
C VAL A 7 12.28 -7.61 -11.05
N HIS A 8 12.90 -8.78 -10.99
CA HIS A 8 12.56 -9.87 -11.90
C HIS A 8 11.15 -10.42 -11.60
N LYS A 9 10.36 -10.70 -12.63
CA LYS A 9 8.99 -11.22 -12.49
C LYS A 9 8.90 -12.44 -11.56
N LYS A 10 9.89 -13.32 -11.58
CA LYS A 10 9.96 -14.49 -10.68
C LYS A 10 10.07 -14.10 -9.21
N GLU A 11 10.81 -13.03 -8.89
CA GLU A 11 10.95 -12.53 -7.52
C GLU A 11 9.63 -11.89 -7.07
N ILE A 12 9.00 -11.07 -7.93
CA ILE A 12 7.67 -10.49 -7.66
C ILE A 12 6.65 -11.60 -7.38
N ASN A 13 6.62 -12.66 -8.17
CA ASN A 13 5.67 -13.76 -7.98
C ASN A 13 5.83 -14.42 -6.61
N LYS A 14 7.07 -14.65 -6.14
CA LYS A 14 7.31 -15.20 -4.79
C LYS A 14 6.80 -14.28 -3.67
N SER A 15 7.02 -12.98 -3.79
CA SER A 15 6.50 -12.04 -2.80
C SER A 15 4.98 -11.89 -2.86
N LEU A 16 4.37 -12.02 -4.04
CA LEU A 16 2.92 -12.10 -4.20
C LEU A 16 2.33 -13.36 -3.56
N GLU A 17 2.99 -14.51 -3.63
CA GLU A 17 2.59 -15.72 -2.93
C GLU A 17 2.59 -15.51 -1.41
N GLN A 18 3.63 -14.88 -0.86
CA GLN A 18 3.66 -14.54 0.55
C GLN A 18 2.57 -13.54 0.93
N ALA A 19 2.32 -12.52 0.10
CA ALA A 19 1.22 -11.59 0.32
C ALA A 19 -0.15 -12.30 0.37
N ARG A 20 -0.40 -13.23 -0.57
CA ARG A 20 -1.64 -14.02 -0.59
C ARG A 20 -1.80 -14.88 0.66
N SER A 21 -0.71 -15.48 1.17
CA SER A 21 -0.75 -16.23 2.42
C SER A 21 -1.15 -15.34 3.59
N ILE A 22 -0.53 -14.17 3.72
CA ILE A 22 -0.87 -13.19 4.77
C ILE A 22 -2.33 -12.75 4.65
N ILE A 23 -2.79 -12.42 3.45
CA ILE A 23 -4.17 -12.00 3.18
C ILE A 23 -5.17 -13.13 3.52
N SER A 24 -4.85 -14.37 3.18
CA SER A 24 -5.67 -15.54 3.54
C SER A 24 -5.81 -15.68 5.06
N ASP A 25 -4.72 -15.51 5.79
CA ASP A 25 -4.73 -15.54 7.26
C ASP A 25 -5.55 -14.39 7.86
N LEU A 26 -5.43 -13.18 7.29
CA LEU A 26 -6.26 -12.04 7.69
C LEU A 26 -7.76 -12.31 7.44
N HIS A 27 -8.10 -12.90 6.29
CA HIS A 27 -9.48 -13.32 6.00
C HIS A 27 -9.98 -14.36 6.99
N GLN A 28 -9.19 -15.39 7.27
CA GLN A 28 -9.56 -16.41 8.22
C GLN A 28 -9.80 -15.81 9.62
N HIS A 29 -8.90 -14.98 10.09
CA HIS A 29 -9.00 -14.37 11.42
C HIS A 29 -10.21 -13.43 11.54
N PHE A 30 -10.35 -12.46 10.64
CA PHE A 30 -11.34 -11.40 10.76
C PHE A 30 -12.73 -11.81 10.25
N ASN A 31 -12.83 -12.61 9.19
CA ASN A 31 -14.12 -13.03 8.63
C ASN A 31 -14.80 -14.10 9.50
N VAL A 32 -14.04 -15.07 10.03
CA VAL A 32 -14.60 -16.11 10.93
C VAL A 32 -15.12 -15.47 12.21
N GLY A 33 -14.37 -14.54 12.78
CA GLY A 33 -14.82 -13.74 13.93
C GLY A 33 -15.93 -12.74 13.60
N LYS A 34 -16.32 -12.59 12.31
CA LYS A 34 -17.31 -11.61 11.80
C LYS A 34 -16.99 -10.16 12.23
N GLN A 35 -15.72 -9.87 12.52
CA GLN A 35 -15.31 -8.53 12.95
C GLN A 35 -15.26 -7.57 11.77
N TYR A 36 -14.48 -7.95 10.73
CA TYR A 36 -14.31 -7.16 9.52
C TYR A 36 -14.48 -8.04 8.29
N LYS A 37 -15.16 -7.53 7.28
CA LYS A 37 -15.17 -8.11 5.93
C LYS A 37 -14.44 -7.16 5.01
N PHE A 38 -13.52 -7.68 4.23
CA PHE A 38 -12.77 -6.90 3.25
C PHE A 38 -12.50 -7.72 1.99
N THR A 39 -12.15 -7.03 0.93
CA THR A 39 -11.54 -7.58 -0.28
C THR A 39 -10.19 -6.93 -0.48
N GLU A 40 -9.30 -7.62 -1.16
CA GLU A 40 -7.96 -7.12 -1.42
C GLU A 40 -7.77 -6.68 -2.87
N ARG A 41 -6.88 -5.74 -3.08
CA ARG A 41 -6.49 -5.27 -4.40
C ARG A 41 -5.01 -4.93 -4.44
N LEU A 42 -4.25 -5.61 -5.31
CA LEU A 42 -2.88 -5.20 -5.64
C LEU A 42 -2.92 -3.87 -6.39
N VAL A 43 -2.14 -2.91 -5.94
CA VAL A 43 -2.01 -1.58 -6.54
C VAL A 43 -0.55 -1.22 -6.79
N GLY A 44 -0.27 0.02 -7.15
CA GLY A 44 1.09 0.51 -7.29
C GLY A 44 1.90 -0.17 -8.38
N SER A 45 3.21 -0.15 -8.21
CA SER A 45 4.20 -0.60 -9.19
C SER A 45 4.11 -2.08 -9.52
N ALA A 46 3.79 -2.92 -8.53
CA ALA A 46 3.71 -4.37 -8.71
C ALA A 46 2.58 -4.80 -9.64
N LYS A 47 1.46 -4.08 -9.62
CA LYS A 47 0.33 -4.32 -10.53
C LYS A 47 0.71 -4.26 -12.01
N TRP A 48 1.67 -3.39 -12.35
CA TRP A 48 2.12 -3.14 -13.72
C TRP A 48 3.48 -3.74 -14.03
N ASN A 49 4.04 -4.52 -13.10
CA ASN A 49 5.37 -5.12 -13.23
C ASN A 49 6.48 -4.07 -13.49
N ILE A 50 6.38 -2.90 -12.81
CA ILE A 50 7.35 -1.79 -12.88
C ILE A 50 8.03 -1.52 -11.54
N VAL A 51 8.22 -2.58 -10.75
CA VAL A 51 8.87 -2.53 -9.44
C VAL A 51 10.37 -2.36 -9.62
N LEU A 52 10.96 -1.46 -8.85
CA LEU A 52 12.40 -1.23 -8.81
C LEU A 52 12.96 -1.59 -7.43
N LYS A 53 14.12 -2.26 -7.42
CA LYS A 53 14.92 -2.42 -6.21
C LYS A 53 15.56 -1.07 -5.85
N ASP A 54 15.70 -0.82 -4.56
CA ASP A 54 16.56 0.27 -4.09
C ASP A 54 18.03 -0.16 -4.07
N ASN A 55 18.89 0.73 -3.55
CA ASN A 55 20.34 0.48 -3.48
C ASN A 55 20.72 -0.70 -2.59
N ASP A 56 19.88 -1.05 -1.61
CA ASP A 56 20.05 -2.18 -0.70
C ASP A 56 19.43 -3.47 -1.25
N GLY A 57 18.77 -3.38 -2.39
CA GLY A 57 18.10 -4.47 -3.09
C GLY A 57 16.68 -4.73 -2.59
N PHE A 58 16.11 -3.84 -1.77
CA PHE A 58 14.72 -3.91 -1.32
C PHE A 58 13.74 -3.38 -2.38
N TYR A 59 12.51 -3.90 -2.33
CA TYR A 59 11.39 -3.42 -3.12
C TYR A 59 10.06 -3.62 -2.39
N ASP A 60 9.04 -2.88 -2.81
CA ASP A 60 7.76 -2.80 -2.14
C ASP A 60 6.62 -3.33 -3.01
N LEU A 61 5.64 -3.97 -2.37
CA LEU A 61 4.35 -4.34 -2.93
C LEU A 61 3.26 -3.58 -2.18
N ASP A 62 2.31 -3.02 -2.91
CA ASP A 62 1.22 -2.24 -2.34
C ASP A 62 -0.11 -2.99 -2.46
N TYR A 63 -0.79 -3.22 -1.34
CA TYR A 63 -2.14 -3.78 -1.28
C TYR A 63 -3.12 -2.82 -0.62
N GLN A 64 -4.30 -2.73 -1.18
CA GLN A 64 -5.44 -2.11 -0.54
C GLN A 64 -6.37 -3.20 -0.01
N LEU A 65 -6.73 -3.10 1.28
CA LEU A 65 -7.75 -3.92 1.92
C LEU A 65 -9.03 -3.08 2.01
N LEU A 66 -10.00 -3.39 1.15
CA LEU A 66 -11.24 -2.63 1.02
C LEU A 66 -12.27 -3.18 2.00
N LEU A 67 -12.47 -2.48 3.10
CA LEU A 67 -13.45 -2.82 4.14
C LEU A 67 -14.87 -2.62 3.62
N THR A 68 -15.72 -3.63 3.78
CA THR A 68 -17.13 -3.56 3.42
C THR A 68 -18.00 -3.04 4.57
N LYS A 69 -19.16 -2.44 4.26
CA LYS A 69 -20.10 -1.86 5.24
C LYS A 69 -20.68 -2.85 6.26
N ASN A 70 -20.49 -4.16 6.05
CA ASN A 70 -21.12 -5.21 6.87
C ASN A 70 -20.26 -5.68 8.06
N SER A 71 -19.20 -4.97 8.40
CA SER A 71 -18.37 -5.27 9.56
C SER A 71 -19.15 -4.98 10.84
N LYS A 72 -19.40 -6.00 11.68
CA LYS A 72 -20.21 -5.85 12.91
C LYS A 72 -19.60 -4.86 13.90
N LYS A 73 -18.28 -4.79 14.03
CA LYS A 73 -17.58 -3.83 14.91
C LYS A 73 -17.81 -2.37 14.50
N ILE A 74 -17.98 -2.09 13.22
CA ILE A 74 -18.29 -0.72 12.74
C ILE A 74 -19.67 -0.28 13.18
N LYS A 75 -20.64 -1.23 13.30
CA LYS A 75 -22.01 -0.92 13.73
C LYS A 75 -22.17 -0.74 15.25
N ASN A 76 -21.33 -1.41 16.03
CA ASN A 76 -21.43 -1.46 17.50
C ASN A 76 -20.39 -0.57 18.20
N TYR A 77 -19.88 0.44 17.52
CA TYR A 77 -18.98 1.41 18.13
C TYR A 77 -19.75 2.19 19.22
N ASP A 78 -19.50 1.78 20.46
CA ASP A 78 -20.02 2.51 21.61
C ASP A 78 -19.14 3.74 21.82
N LYS A 79 -19.73 4.94 21.65
CA LYS A 79 -19.08 6.26 21.82
C LYS A 79 -18.43 6.46 23.19
N LYS A 80 -18.62 5.54 24.12
CA LYS A 80 -18.12 5.62 25.50
C LYS A 80 -16.64 5.23 25.70
N VAL A 81 -15.96 4.69 24.68
CA VAL A 81 -14.50 4.48 24.77
C VAL A 81 -13.80 5.76 24.31
N GLU A 82 -13.70 6.71 25.19
CA GLU A 82 -13.42 8.14 24.96
C GLU A 82 -12.06 8.52 24.35
N LYS A 83 -11.20 7.59 23.93
CA LYS A 83 -9.82 7.94 23.46
C LYS A 83 -9.44 7.42 22.09
N LYS A 84 -10.14 6.45 21.49
CA LYS A 84 -9.76 5.89 20.18
C LYS A 84 -10.86 6.13 19.13
N THR A 85 -10.45 6.56 17.93
CA THR A 85 -11.34 6.63 16.76
C THR A 85 -11.62 5.23 16.21
N GLU A 86 -12.73 5.06 15.45
CA GLU A 86 -13.00 3.83 14.69
C GLU A 86 -11.80 3.42 13.82
N ALA A 87 -11.18 4.40 13.12
CA ALA A 87 -10.01 4.17 12.27
C ALA A 87 -8.80 3.63 13.08
N SER A 88 -8.55 4.19 14.28
CA SER A 88 -7.47 3.71 15.16
C SER A 88 -7.72 2.28 15.61
N MET A 89 -8.94 1.95 16.03
CA MET A 89 -9.24 0.59 16.48
C MET A 89 -9.09 -0.44 15.36
N ILE A 90 -9.60 -0.14 14.17
CA ILE A 90 -9.47 -1.02 13.02
C ILE A 90 -8.00 -1.23 12.70
N LYS A 91 -7.22 -0.15 12.62
CA LYS A 91 -5.80 -0.25 12.28
C LYS A 91 -5.01 -1.01 13.33
N ASP A 92 -5.28 -0.77 14.61
CA ASP A 92 -4.65 -1.48 15.74
C ASP A 92 -4.99 -2.99 15.71
N ASP A 93 -6.25 -3.36 15.44
CA ASP A 93 -6.66 -4.77 15.35
C ASP A 93 -5.86 -5.51 14.24
N PHE A 94 -5.75 -4.91 13.05
CA PHE A 94 -4.98 -5.49 11.95
C PHE A 94 -3.47 -5.53 12.27
N PHE A 95 -2.92 -4.45 12.81
CA PHE A 95 -1.51 -4.36 13.17
C PHE A 95 -1.15 -5.39 14.24
N ASN A 96 -1.90 -5.45 15.34
CA ASN A 96 -1.62 -6.37 16.45
C ASN A 96 -1.66 -7.82 15.97
N TYR A 97 -2.70 -8.21 15.22
CA TYR A 97 -2.76 -9.56 14.68
C TYR A 97 -1.55 -9.90 13.78
N MET A 98 -1.18 -9.00 12.88
CA MET A 98 -0.03 -9.23 11.99
C MET A 98 1.28 -9.25 12.78
N ASN A 99 1.45 -8.34 13.74
CA ASN A 99 2.63 -8.28 14.58
C ASN A 99 2.81 -9.56 15.41
N ASP A 100 1.75 -10.00 16.07
CA ASP A 100 1.77 -11.20 16.93
C ASP A 100 2.05 -12.48 16.12
N LYS A 101 1.50 -12.55 14.90
CA LYS A 101 1.64 -13.74 14.06
C LYS A 101 2.95 -13.81 13.29
N TYR A 102 3.47 -12.67 12.82
CA TYR A 102 4.56 -12.67 11.83
C TYR A 102 5.87 -12.05 12.33
N SER A 103 5.87 -11.21 13.38
CA SER A 103 7.12 -10.62 13.85
C SER A 103 8.00 -11.64 14.56
N ASP A 104 9.15 -11.97 13.97
CA ASP A 104 10.17 -12.83 14.60
C ASP A 104 11.50 -12.11 14.83
N ARG A 105 11.55 -10.79 14.61
CA ARG A 105 12.70 -9.87 14.73
C ARG A 105 13.91 -10.20 13.82
N VAL A 106 14.10 -11.45 13.45
CA VAL A 106 15.24 -11.89 12.63
C VAL A 106 14.91 -11.88 11.15
N LYS A 107 13.79 -12.51 10.77
CA LYS A 107 13.39 -12.70 9.37
C LYS A 107 12.33 -11.70 8.94
N TYR A 108 11.38 -11.45 9.83
CA TYR A 108 10.19 -10.67 9.53
C TYR A 108 10.00 -9.57 10.57
N GLU A 109 9.49 -8.46 10.10
CA GLU A 109 9.12 -7.32 10.93
C GLU A 109 7.77 -6.78 10.47
N VAL A 110 6.93 -6.36 11.41
CA VAL A 110 5.68 -5.66 11.10
C VAL A 110 5.76 -4.26 11.68
N GLN A 111 5.54 -3.26 10.82
CA GLN A 111 5.59 -1.86 11.21
C GLN A 111 4.23 -1.20 11.02
N ASN A 112 3.87 -0.29 11.95
CA ASN A 112 2.68 0.54 11.86
C ASN A 112 3.05 1.94 11.39
N SER A 113 2.97 2.18 10.08
CA SER A 113 3.31 3.48 9.50
C SER A 113 2.13 4.47 9.55
N THR A 114 2.34 5.68 9.03
CA THR A 114 1.30 6.73 8.99
C THR A 114 0.03 6.27 8.25
N THR A 115 0.16 5.46 7.19
CA THR A 115 -0.94 5.06 6.33
C THR A 115 -1.09 3.55 6.22
N ALA A 116 0.02 2.82 6.13
CA ALA A 116 0.05 1.38 5.91
C ALA A 116 0.39 0.59 7.18
N ILE A 117 0.09 -0.69 7.15
CA ILE A 117 0.72 -1.72 7.98
C ILE A 117 1.69 -2.45 7.06
N THR A 118 2.98 -2.37 7.37
CA THR A 118 4.04 -2.86 6.51
C THR A 118 4.60 -4.17 7.05
N PHE A 119 4.50 -5.24 6.27
CA PHE A 119 5.22 -6.48 6.52
C PHE A 119 6.56 -6.44 5.78
N ILE A 120 7.66 -6.72 6.47
CA ILE A 120 9.02 -6.69 5.93
C ILE A 120 9.63 -8.09 6.00
N ASN A 121 10.05 -8.61 4.84
CA ASN A 121 10.86 -9.82 4.75
C ASN A 121 12.33 -9.41 4.57
N LYS A 122 13.09 -9.37 5.67
CA LYS A 122 14.50 -8.94 5.70
C LYS A 122 15.40 -9.86 4.87
N LYS A 123 15.13 -11.18 4.89
CA LYS A 123 15.92 -12.17 4.15
C LYS A 123 15.72 -12.07 2.64
N ALA A 124 14.47 -11.93 2.20
CA ALA A 124 14.14 -11.86 0.78
C ALA A 124 14.16 -10.41 0.25
N LYS A 125 14.41 -9.43 1.12
CA LYS A 125 14.56 -7.99 0.79
C LYS A 125 13.34 -7.41 0.07
N PHE A 126 12.17 -7.61 0.65
CA PHE A 126 10.96 -6.92 0.19
C PHE A 126 10.04 -6.55 1.35
N SER A 127 9.17 -5.58 1.10
CA SER A 127 8.06 -5.22 1.98
C SER A 127 6.71 -5.33 1.28
N ILE A 128 5.66 -5.47 2.08
CA ILE A 128 4.27 -5.46 1.63
C ILE A 128 3.53 -4.45 2.48
N ASP A 129 3.03 -3.40 1.84
CA ASP A 129 2.21 -2.38 2.45
C ASP A 129 0.73 -2.73 2.33
N PHE A 130 0.06 -2.89 3.46
CA PHE A 130 -1.39 -3.09 3.54
C PHE A 130 -2.05 -1.79 3.97
N VAL A 131 -2.80 -1.19 3.07
CA VAL A 131 -3.53 0.06 3.30
C VAL A 131 -5.01 -0.24 3.48
N LEU A 132 -5.57 0.19 4.61
CA LEU A 132 -6.99 -0.02 4.92
C LEU A 132 -7.84 1.08 4.28
N ILE A 133 -8.81 0.66 3.46
CA ILE A 133 -9.71 1.54 2.71
C ILE A 133 -11.15 1.25 3.13
N LYS A 134 -11.90 2.28 3.49
CA LYS A 134 -13.36 2.22 3.65
C LYS A 134 -14.00 2.56 2.31
N SER A 135 -14.68 1.59 1.72
CA SER A 135 -15.39 1.80 0.46
C SER A 135 -16.73 2.47 0.71
N LEU A 136 -16.92 3.66 0.15
CA LEU A 136 -18.16 4.42 0.18
C LEU A 136 -18.68 4.65 -1.25
N PRO A 137 -19.99 4.88 -1.45
CA PRO A 137 -20.56 5.08 -2.79
C PRO A 137 -19.89 6.20 -3.57
N ASP A 138 -19.63 7.33 -2.92
CA ASP A 138 -19.15 8.54 -3.57
C ASP A 138 -17.65 8.70 -3.51
N ASN A 139 -17.03 8.43 -2.34
CA ASN A 139 -15.58 8.56 -2.15
C ASN A 139 -15.04 7.49 -1.21
N ASN A 140 -13.99 6.81 -1.63
CA ASN A 140 -13.25 5.94 -0.73
C ASN A 140 -12.49 6.75 0.31
N GLN A 141 -12.39 6.20 1.51
CA GLN A 141 -11.61 6.80 2.59
C GLN A 141 -10.43 5.89 2.96
N ILE A 142 -9.32 6.50 3.31
CA ILE A 142 -8.07 5.86 3.72
C ILE A 142 -7.75 6.21 5.17
N ILE A 143 -7.23 5.26 5.92
CA ILE A 143 -6.74 5.53 7.28
C ILE A 143 -5.40 6.24 7.22
N ARG A 144 -5.28 7.37 7.91
CA ARG A 144 -4.02 8.10 8.10
C ARG A 144 -3.84 8.51 9.55
N ARG A 145 -2.57 8.67 9.97
CA ARG A 145 -2.26 9.26 11.26
C ARG A 145 -2.71 10.72 11.27
N ASP A 146 -3.38 11.11 12.34
CA ASP A 146 -3.79 12.49 12.57
C ASP A 146 -2.61 13.26 13.18
N ASN A 147 -1.92 14.04 12.35
CA ASN A 147 -0.79 14.87 12.78
C ASN A 147 -1.24 16.25 13.31
N SER A 148 -2.54 16.53 13.33
CA SER A 148 -3.08 17.84 13.73
C SER A 148 -3.27 18.00 15.25
N LYS A 149 -2.99 16.96 16.04
CA LYS A 149 -3.27 16.96 17.47
C LYS A 149 -2.04 17.26 18.31
N GLU A 150 -2.30 18.05 19.35
CA GLU A 150 -1.33 18.62 20.30
C GLU A 150 -0.58 17.57 21.14
N ASP A 151 -1.06 16.31 21.20
CA ASP A 151 -0.43 15.26 21.96
C ASP A 151 0.23 14.22 21.04
N PRO A 152 1.55 14.27 20.85
CA PRO A 152 2.29 13.34 19.99
C PRO A 152 2.34 11.91 20.54
N THR A 153 1.94 11.69 21.81
CA THR A 153 1.93 10.36 22.46
C THR A 153 0.70 9.54 22.07
N ILE A 154 -0.34 10.18 21.54
CA ILE A 154 -1.56 9.51 21.12
C ILE A 154 -1.48 9.20 19.63
N ASN A 155 -1.16 7.95 19.28
CA ASN A 155 -1.26 7.44 17.91
C ASN A 155 -2.73 7.41 17.47
N ARG A 156 -3.25 8.56 17.04
CA ARG A 156 -4.61 8.69 16.55
C ARG A 156 -4.64 8.55 15.03
N TYR A 157 -5.48 7.67 14.54
CA TYR A 157 -5.75 7.53 13.12
C TYR A 157 -7.16 8.02 12.81
N VAL A 158 -7.33 8.62 11.64
CA VAL A 158 -8.60 9.14 11.14
C VAL A 158 -8.83 8.71 9.70
N TRP A 159 -10.12 8.71 9.30
CA TRP A 159 -10.49 8.51 7.91
C TRP A 159 -10.27 9.80 7.13
N ASN A 160 -9.52 9.72 6.05
CA ASN A 160 -9.29 10.81 5.11
C ASN A 160 -9.82 10.41 3.74
N GLU A 161 -10.27 11.36 2.97
CA GLU A 161 -10.66 11.10 1.59
C GLU A 161 -9.47 10.58 0.78
N LEU A 162 -9.73 9.55 -0.01
CA LEU A 162 -8.78 9.05 -0.97
C LEU A 162 -8.99 9.82 -2.27
N ALA A 163 -8.02 10.64 -2.64
CA ALA A 163 -8.07 11.38 -3.89
C ALA A 163 -8.38 10.44 -5.08
N ASN A 164 -9.41 10.78 -5.84
CA ASN A 164 -9.79 10.00 -7.03
C ASN A 164 -8.78 10.28 -8.15
N ASN A 165 -7.89 9.34 -8.38
CA ASN A 165 -6.79 9.46 -9.35
C ASN A 165 -7.05 8.60 -10.60
N ASN A 166 -8.29 8.58 -11.06
CA ASN A 166 -8.76 7.56 -11.99
C ASN A 166 -8.40 7.81 -13.47
N GLU A 167 -8.17 9.06 -13.87
CA GLU A 167 -8.01 9.42 -15.29
C GLU A 167 -6.80 8.75 -15.98
N ALA A 168 -5.61 8.94 -15.44
CA ALA A 168 -4.40 8.31 -16.00
C ALA A 168 -4.50 6.79 -16.01
N TYR A 169 -5.11 6.22 -14.95
CA TYR A 169 -5.36 4.79 -14.87
C TYR A 169 -6.32 4.32 -15.98
N GLN A 170 -7.42 5.02 -16.21
CA GLN A 170 -8.38 4.71 -17.28
C GLN A 170 -7.75 4.88 -18.67
N LYS A 171 -6.94 5.94 -18.85
CA LYS A 171 -6.17 6.12 -20.09
C LYS A 171 -5.24 4.93 -20.32
N PHE A 172 -4.45 4.54 -19.29
CA PHE A 172 -3.52 3.42 -19.39
C PHE A 172 -4.19 2.09 -19.72
N ILE A 173 -5.35 1.77 -19.12
CA ILE A 173 -6.09 0.53 -19.40
C ILE A 173 -6.49 0.45 -20.87
N ARG A 174 -6.88 1.56 -21.47
CA ARG A 174 -7.32 1.65 -22.88
C ARG A 174 -6.18 1.52 -23.90
N LEU A 175 -4.93 1.70 -23.49
CA LEU A 175 -3.77 1.50 -24.38
C LEU A 175 -3.68 0.04 -24.83
N THR A 176 -3.25 -0.15 -26.08
CA THR A 176 -2.91 -1.48 -26.60
C THR A 176 -1.72 -2.08 -25.85
N PRO A 177 -1.49 -3.41 -25.90
CA PRO A 177 -0.34 -4.04 -25.27
C PRO A 177 1.00 -3.40 -25.67
N LYS A 178 1.18 -3.09 -26.95
CA LYS A 178 2.38 -2.44 -27.49
C LYS A 178 2.57 -1.02 -26.93
N GLN A 179 1.51 -0.23 -26.84
CA GLN A 179 1.55 1.11 -26.27
C GLN A 179 1.82 1.06 -24.75
N LYS A 180 1.24 0.07 -24.03
CA LYS A 180 1.55 -0.14 -22.60
C LYS A 180 3.02 -0.46 -22.38
N GLU A 181 3.58 -1.33 -23.20
CA GLU A 181 5.00 -1.66 -23.16
C GLU A 181 5.86 -0.43 -23.45
N ASP A 182 5.54 0.31 -24.48
CA ASP A 182 6.27 1.52 -24.86
C ASP A 182 6.26 2.58 -23.76
N VAL A 183 5.10 2.93 -23.21
CA VAL A 183 5.03 3.93 -22.12
C VAL A 183 5.74 3.45 -20.85
N ILE A 184 5.72 2.14 -20.56
CA ILE A 184 6.44 1.57 -19.43
C ILE A 184 7.96 1.65 -19.65
N GLU A 185 8.44 1.11 -20.76
CA GLU A 185 9.89 0.92 -20.96
C GLU A 185 10.60 2.22 -21.32
N ASN A 186 9.95 3.10 -22.11
CA ASN A 186 10.59 4.29 -22.65
C ASN A 186 10.27 5.59 -21.87
N HIS A 187 9.22 5.60 -21.03
CA HIS A 187 8.82 6.80 -20.29
C HIS A 187 8.83 6.59 -18.77
N ILE A 188 8.07 5.61 -18.24
CA ILE A 188 7.90 5.45 -16.79
C ILE A 188 9.16 4.93 -16.12
N LEU A 189 9.74 3.83 -16.60
CA LEU A 189 10.90 3.19 -15.96
C LEU A 189 12.15 4.08 -15.93
N PRO A 190 12.56 4.72 -17.03
CA PRO A 190 13.73 5.61 -17.01
C PRO A 190 13.58 6.74 -15.99
N ARG A 191 12.40 7.36 -15.94
CA ARG A 191 12.14 8.44 -15.00
C ARG A 191 12.09 7.96 -13.55
N LYS A 192 11.49 6.79 -13.27
CA LYS A 192 11.50 6.19 -11.94
C LYS A 192 12.92 5.84 -11.47
N ILE A 193 13.76 5.34 -12.35
CA ILE A 193 15.17 5.04 -12.04
C ILE A 193 15.88 6.33 -11.65
N LYS A 194 15.79 7.37 -12.47
CA LYS A 194 16.37 8.68 -12.21
C LYS A 194 15.92 9.28 -10.87
N GLU A 195 14.64 9.19 -10.55
CA GLU A 195 14.12 9.67 -9.27
C GLU A 195 14.65 8.85 -8.08
N LYS A 196 14.75 7.53 -8.24
CA LYS A 196 15.23 6.63 -7.18
C LYS A 196 16.74 6.73 -6.92
N GLU A 197 17.49 7.32 -7.84
CA GLU A 197 18.92 7.64 -7.70
C GLU A 197 19.17 8.93 -6.91
N LYS A 198 18.16 9.79 -6.74
CA LYS A 198 18.25 10.99 -5.91
C LYS A 198 18.37 10.65 -4.42
N ASP A 199 18.89 11.59 -3.64
CA ASP A 199 18.86 11.49 -2.17
C ASP A 199 17.42 11.41 -1.67
N LYS A 200 17.19 10.59 -0.65
CA LYS A 200 15.85 10.41 -0.04
C LYS A 200 15.28 11.71 0.57
N ASN A 201 16.17 12.66 0.89
CA ASN A 201 15.82 13.96 1.45
C ASN A 201 15.74 15.06 0.37
N ASP A 202 15.91 14.74 -0.91
CA ASP A 202 15.80 15.72 -2.00
C ASP A 202 14.34 16.26 -2.04
N PRO A 203 14.15 17.57 -1.83
CA PRO A 203 12.80 18.18 -1.82
C PRO A 203 12.11 18.11 -3.17
N THR A 204 12.84 17.80 -4.24
CA THR A 204 12.30 17.65 -5.60
C THR A 204 11.90 16.22 -5.93
N LEU A 205 11.98 15.29 -4.97
CA LEU A 205 11.57 13.90 -5.18
C LEU A 205 10.12 13.78 -5.62
N ILE A 206 9.92 13.03 -6.70
CA ILE A 206 8.59 12.76 -7.26
C ILE A 206 8.20 11.32 -6.96
N SER A 207 7.01 11.12 -6.40
CA SER A 207 6.51 9.78 -6.10
C SER A 207 6.30 8.95 -7.38
N SER A 208 6.51 7.63 -7.28
CA SER A 208 6.23 6.69 -8.38
C SER A 208 4.81 6.79 -8.94
N SER A 209 3.84 7.11 -8.09
CA SER A 209 2.44 7.31 -8.51
C SER A 209 2.29 8.58 -9.34
N ARG A 210 2.99 9.65 -8.99
CA ARG A 210 2.97 10.90 -9.76
C ARG A 210 3.65 10.73 -11.11
N ILE A 211 4.81 10.05 -11.15
CA ILE A 211 5.50 9.73 -12.40
C ILE A 211 4.57 8.96 -13.34
N PHE A 212 3.94 7.88 -12.83
CA PHE A 212 2.99 7.10 -13.64
C PHE A 212 1.88 7.97 -14.25
N LYS A 213 1.29 8.88 -13.47
CA LYS A 213 0.23 9.76 -13.96
C LYS A 213 0.69 10.72 -15.01
N GLU A 214 1.81 11.38 -14.79
CA GLU A 214 2.35 12.37 -15.70
C GLU A 214 2.73 11.73 -17.03
N GLU A 215 3.43 10.59 -17.02
CA GLU A 215 3.86 9.91 -18.24
C GLU A 215 2.67 9.33 -19.03
N VAL A 216 1.69 8.74 -18.36
CA VAL A 216 0.49 8.23 -19.03
C VAL A 216 -0.35 9.37 -19.60
N ASN A 217 -0.50 10.48 -18.91
CA ASN A 217 -1.28 11.63 -19.42
C ASN A 217 -0.61 12.29 -20.63
N ASN A 218 0.71 12.34 -20.64
CA ASN A 218 1.49 12.95 -21.73
C ASN A 218 1.68 11.99 -22.92
N TYR A 219 1.46 10.69 -22.74
CA TYR A 219 1.66 9.69 -23.78
C TYR A 219 0.65 9.87 -24.93
N GLY A 220 1.16 10.09 -26.16
CA GLY A 220 0.35 10.27 -27.36
C GLY A 220 -0.36 11.63 -27.43
N ALA A 221 0.09 12.63 -26.64
CA ALA A 221 -0.36 14.03 -26.75
C ALA A 221 0.41 14.76 -27.84
#